data_cabe13c3ca1141221160b2ff46a58f9b
#
_entry.id   cabe13c3ca1141221160b2ff46a58f9b
#
_cell.length_a   1.000
_cell.length_b   1.000
_cell.length_c   1.000
_cell.angle_alpha   90.00
_cell.angle_beta   90.00
_cell.angle_gamma   90.00
#
_symmetry.space_group_name_H-M   'P 1'
#
loop_
_entity.id
_entity.type
_entity.pdbx_description
1 polymer ?
#
loop_
_entity_poly.entity_id
_entity_poly.type
_entity_poly.pdbx_seq_one_letter_code
_entity_poly.pdbx_strand_id
1 'polypeptide(L)'
;MNSRRKFIKNLTAVGATVPLVANIEAKPKKNKGPVILCSRGEVWGEKVLKPGWDILANNGKLLDAIEVSSNVTELDPEDTSVGYGGLPNEHGVVQLDASIMYGPTHNCGSVAALEGIKTPCSVARLVMERTDHIHIVGKGAQNFAKLHG
;
A
#
# COMPACT_ATOMS: atom_id res chain seq x y z
N MET A 1 30.26 -22.94 -9.98
CA MET A 1 29.57 -21.63 -9.95
C MET A 1 29.24 -21.21 -11.37
N ASN A 2 27.97 -21.16 -11.74
CA ASN A 2 27.56 -20.68 -13.07
C ASN A 2 27.65 -19.15 -13.08
N SER A 3 28.55 -18.62 -13.94
CA SER A 3 28.74 -17.17 -14.01
C SER A 3 27.51 -16.48 -14.62
N ARG A 4 27.19 -15.25 -14.15
CA ARG A 4 26.11 -14.40 -14.67
C ARG A 4 26.15 -14.28 -16.21
N ARG A 5 27.35 -14.33 -16.82
CA ARG A 5 27.56 -14.35 -18.28
C ARG A 5 26.97 -15.60 -18.94
N LYS A 6 27.03 -16.76 -18.30
CA LYS A 6 26.49 -18.02 -18.84
C LYS A 6 24.95 -18.02 -18.79
N PHE A 7 24.38 -17.41 -17.74
CA PHE A 7 22.94 -17.21 -17.61
C PHE A 7 22.38 -16.30 -18.70
N ILE A 8 23.01 -15.15 -18.94
CA ILE A 8 22.59 -14.20 -19.99
C ILE A 8 22.72 -14.81 -21.39
N LYS A 9 23.80 -15.55 -21.69
CA LYS A 9 23.96 -16.24 -22.99
C LYS A 9 22.89 -17.32 -23.22
N ASN A 10 22.47 -18.01 -22.17
CA ASN A 10 21.41 -19.02 -22.29
C ASN A 10 20.02 -18.36 -22.47
N LEU A 11 19.77 -17.18 -21.89
CA LEU A 11 18.55 -16.42 -22.10
C LEU A 11 18.41 -15.94 -23.55
N THR A 12 19.50 -15.47 -24.16
CA THR A 12 19.49 -15.02 -25.55
C THR A 12 19.33 -16.20 -26.54
N ALA A 13 19.83 -17.38 -26.21
CA ALA A 13 19.64 -18.58 -27.01
C ALA A 13 18.19 -19.09 -26.98
N VAL A 14 17.52 -18.99 -25.84
CA VAL A 14 16.09 -19.36 -25.70
C VAL A 14 15.18 -18.31 -26.36
N GLY A 15 15.54 -17.03 -26.30
CA GLY A 15 14.79 -15.94 -26.97
C GLY A 15 14.77 -16.04 -28.49
N ALA A 16 15.79 -16.66 -29.12
CA ALA A 16 15.86 -16.83 -30.58
C ALA A 16 14.99 -17.99 -31.12
N THR A 17 14.48 -18.86 -30.25
CA THR A 17 13.68 -20.04 -30.65
C THR A 17 12.18 -19.94 -30.35
N VAL A 18 11.68 -18.81 -29.89
CA VAL A 18 10.24 -18.61 -29.61
C VAL A 18 9.69 -17.41 -30.40
N PRO A 19 9.51 -17.52 -31.71
CA PRO A 19 8.81 -16.48 -32.47
C PRO A 19 7.29 -16.51 -32.28
N LEU A 20 6.75 -17.44 -31.48
CA LEU A 20 5.31 -17.66 -31.39
C LEU A 20 4.60 -17.01 -30.18
N VAL A 21 5.31 -16.35 -29.28
CA VAL A 21 4.70 -15.70 -28.10
C VAL A 21 4.52 -14.19 -28.30
N ALA A 22 5.01 -13.63 -29.39
CA ALA A 22 4.98 -12.18 -29.66
C ALA A 22 3.60 -11.61 -30.04
N ASN A 23 2.54 -12.45 -30.13
CA ASN A 23 1.21 -12.01 -30.55
C ASN A 23 0.10 -12.33 -29.54
N ILE A 24 0.42 -12.55 -28.27
CA ILE A 24 -0.61 -12.42 -27.24
C ILE A 24 -0.75 -10.92 -26.95
N GLU A 25 -1.35 -10.19 -27.87
CA GLU A 25 -2.00 -8.94 -27.52
C GLU A 25 -3.11 -9.25 -26.51
N ALA A 26 -2.76 -9.27 -25.24
CA ALA A 26 -3.74 -9.13 -24.18
C ALA A 26 -4.36 -7.74 -24.35
N LYS A 27 -5.37 -7.65 -25.22
CA LYS A 27 -6.18 -6.43 -25.27
C LYS A 27 -6.70 -6.21 -23.86
N PRO A 28 -6.32 -5.13 -23.19
CA PRO A 28 -6.82 -4.87 -21.86
C PRO A 28 -8.34 -4.78 -21.98
N LYS A 29 -9.07 -5.72 -21.37
CA LYS A 29 -10.51 -5.56 -21.18
C LYS A 29 -10.66 -4.25 -20.45
N LYS A 30 -11.24 -3.22 -21.10
CA LYS A 30 -11.60 -1.98 -20.42
C LYS A 30 -12.56 -2.35 -19.30
N ASN A 31 -12.08 -2.40 -18.09
CA ASN A 31 -12.93 -2.47 -16.92
C ASN A 31 -13.84 -1.23 -16.95
N LYS A 32 -15.14 -1.46 -16.96
CA LYS A 32 -16.13 -0.40 -17.04
C LYS A 32 -16.47 0.22 -15.67
N GLY A 33 -15.78 -0.16 -14.63
CA GLY A 33 -16.03 0.29 -13.26
C GLY A 33 -14.76 0.33 -12.40
N PRO A 34 -14.88 0.79 -11.15
CA PRO A 34 -13.77 0.80 -10.20
C PRO A 34 -13.31 -0.62 -9.89
N VAL A 35 -12.06 -0.76 -9.51
CA VAL A 35 -11.47 -2.01 -9.01
C VAL A 35 -10.74 -1.67 -7.71
N ILE A 36 -10.93 -2.50 -6.68
CA ILE A 36 -10.19 -2.43 -5.43
C ILE A 36 -9.54 -3.78 -5.17
N LEU A 37 -8.28 -3.78 -4.74
CA LEU A 37 -7.50 -4.99 -4.51
C LEU A 37 -6.75 -4.88 -3.19
N CYS A 38 -6.56 -6.01 -2.51
CA CYS A 38 -5.62 -6.12 -1.39
C CYS A 38 -4.82 -7.42 -1.49
N SER A 39 -3.72 -7.49 -0.75
CA SER A 39 -2.85 -8.66 -0.66
C SER A 39 -3.29 -9.69 0.38
N ARG A 40 -4.32 -9.40 1.15
CA ARG A 40 -4.88 -10.32 2.16
C ARG A 40 -5.67 -11.44 1.47
N GLY A 41 -5.66 -12.63 2.05
CA GLY A 41 -6.43 -13.76 1.54
C GLY A 41 -7.93 -13.48 1.50
N GLU A 42 -8.71 -14.35 0.85
CA GLU A 42 -10.11 -14.12 0.49
C GLU A 42 -10.99 -13.65 1.67
N VAL A 43 -10.96 -14.36 2.79
CA VAL A 43 -11.81 -14.06 3.96
C VAL A 43 -11.47 -12.68 4.58
N TRP A 44 -10.17 -12.40 4.78
CA TRP A 44 -9.71 -11.10 5.28
C TRP A 44 -9.87 -9.99 4.24
N GLY A 45 -9.61 -10.33 2.98
CA GLY A 45 -9.76 -9.42 1.87
C GLY A 45 -11.17 -8.85 1.77
N GLU A 46 -12.21 -9.67 1.92
CA GLU A 46 -13.59 -9.21 1.91
C GLU A 46 -13.85 -8.21 3.05
N LYS A 47 -13.44 -8.54 4.28
CA LYS A 47 -13.60 -7.66 5.46
C LYS A 47 -12.93 -6.30 5.25
N VAL A 48 -11.71 -6.30 4.71
CA VAL A 48 -10.89 -5.09 4.50
C VAL A 48 -11.41 -4.24 3.34
N LEU A 49 -11.79 -4.88 2.22
CA LEU A 49 -12.16 -4.16 1.01
C LEU A 49 -13.60 -3.64 1.01
N LYS A 50 -14.50 -4.29 1.78
CA LYS A 50 -15.93 -3.93 1.75
C LYS A 50 -16.20 -2.44 2.04
N PRO A 51 -15.69 -1.80 3.11
CA PRO A 51 -15.98 -0.39 3.37
C PRO A 51 -15.41 0.53 2.28
N GLY A 52 -14.25 0.23 1.73
CA GLY A 52 -13.70 0.97 0.59
C GLY A 52 -14.51 0.78 -0.69
N TRP A 53 -15.01 -0.44 -0.92
CA TRP A 53 -15.89 -0.72 -2.05
C TRP A 53 -17.20 0.07 -1.94
N ASP A 54 -17.81 0.13 -0.76
CA ASP A 54 -19.04 0.89 -0.54
C ASP A 54 -18.87 2.38 -0.88
N ILE A 55 -17.70 2.96 -0.59
CA ILE A 55 -17.35 4.32 -1.01
C ILE A 55 -17.27 4.42 -2.54
N LEU A 56 -16.51 3.54 -3.19
CA LEU A 56 -16.31 3.57 -4.65
C LEU A 56 -17.61 3.31 -5.43
N ALA A 57 -18.42 2.37 -4.98
CA ALA A 57 -19.71 2.04 -5.60
C ALA A 57 -20.68 3.23 -5.56
N ASN A 58 -20.55 4.12 -4.58
CA ASN A 58 -21.34 5.35 -4.44
C ASN A 58 -20.62 6.60 -5.01
N ASN A 59 -19.66 6.42 -5.92
CA ASN A 59 -18.89 7.50 -6.54
C ASN A 59 -18.10 8.36 -5.54
N GLY A 60 -17.70 7.79 -4.39
CA GLY A 60 -16.86 8.46 -3.41
C GLY A 60 -15.41 8.58 -3.86
N LYS A 61 -14.60 9.27 -3.07
CA LYS A 61 -13.20 9.54 -3.42
C LYS A 61 -12.33 8.31 -3.26
N LEU A 62 -11.39 8.13 -4.19
CA LEU A 62 -10.46 7.01 -4.19
C LEU A 62 -9.62 6.93 -2.90
N LEU A 63 -9.10 8.06 -2.43
CA LEU A 63 -8.28 8.09 -1.22
C LEU A 63 -9.09 7.75 0.03
N ASP A 64 -10.35 8.15 0.10
CA ASP A 64 -11.23 7.77 1.23
C ASP A 64 -11.46 6.26 1.26
N ALA A 65 -11.65 5.64 0.08
CA ALA A 65 -11.81 4.20 -0.04
C ALA A 65 -10.55 3.43 0.42
N ILE A 66 -9.37 3.89 0.02
CA ILE A 66 -8.09 3.27 0.39
C ILE A 66 -7.84 3.42 1.89
N GLU A 67 -8.01 4.62 2.44
CA GLU A 67 -7.79 4.89 3.86
C GLU A 67 -8.72 4.06 4.75
N VAL A 68 -10.02 4.07 4.47
CA VAL A 68 -10.99 3.31 5.26
C VAL A 68 -10.70 1.80 5.21
N SER A 69 -10.33 1.28 4.03
CA SER A 69 -9.92 -0.12 3.90
C SER A 69 -8.67 -0.44 4.72
N SER A 70 -7.66 0.42 4.70
CA SER A 70 -6.44 0.25 5.50
C SER A 70 -6.74 0.28 7.01
N ASN A 71 -7.57 1.22 7.43
CA ASN A 71 -7.93 1.39 8.83
C ASN A 71 -8.67 0.18 9.42
N VAL A 72 -9.37 -0.64 8.61
CA VAL A 72 -9.96 -1.90 9.10
C VAL A 72 -8.90 -2.80 9.73
N THR A 73 -7.74 -2.92 9.09
CA THR A 73 -6.62 -3.71 9.63
C THR A 73 -5.89 -2.98 10.75
N GLU A 74 -5.62 -1.69 10.56
CA GLU A 74 -4.88 -0.89 11.51
C GLU A 74 -5.57 -0.75 12.88
N LEU A 75 -6.89 -0.81 12.92
CA LEU A 75 -7.68 -0.72 14.15
C LEU A 75 -7.99 -2.09 14.78
N ASP A 76 -7.69 -3.19 14.10
CA ASP A 76 -7.95 -4.53 14.62
C ASP A 76 -6.85 -4.93 15.62
N PRO A 77 -7.20 -5.14 16.92
CA PRO A 77 -6.22 -5.52 17.94
C PRO A 77 -5.65 -6.93 17.71
N GLU A 78 -6.33 -7.79 16.96
CA GLU A 78 -5.90 -9.15 16.65
C GLU A 78 -4.95 -9.21 15.45
N ASP A 79 -4.88 -8.15 14.65
CA ASP A 79 -3.90 -8.08 13.56
C ASP A 79 -2.54 -7.62 14.06
N THR A 80 -1.57 -8.54 14.04
CA THR A 80 -0.21 -8.28 14.53
C THR A 80 0.74 -7.70 13.48
N SER A 81 0.25 -7.43 12.27
CA SER A 81 1.10 -6.97 11.17
C SER A 81 1.23 -5.44 11.10
N VAL A 82 0.20 -4.71 11.51
CA VAL A 82 0.16 -3.24 11.45
C VAL A 82 -0.75 -2.68 12.54
N GLY A 83 -0.68 -1.37 12.78
CA GLY A 83 -1.67 -0.63 13.57
C GLY A 83 -1.67 -0.97 15.05
N TYR A 84 -2.86 -1.04 15.62
CA TYR A 84 -3.07 -1.18 17.07
C TYR A 84 -2.54 -2.50 17.64
N GLY A 85 -2.68 -3.60 16.91
CA GLY A 85 -2.18 -4.91 17.30
C GLY A 85 -0.73 -5.17 16.88
N GLY A 86 -0.06 -4.21 16.25
CA GLY A 86 1.29 -4.36 15.69
C GLY A 86 2.31 -4.86 16.71
N LEU A 87 3.21 -5.75 16.26
CA LEU A 87 4.25 -6.30 17.13
C LEU A 87 5.28 -5.23 17.53
N PRO A 88 5.69 -5.20 18.80
CA PRO A 88 6.68 -4.23 19.27
C PRO A 88 8.10 -4.61 18.81
N ASN A 89 8.99 -3.61 18.83
CA ASN A 89 10.43 -3.81 18.69
C ASN A 89 11.05 -4.44 19.97
N GLU A 90 12.38 -4.62 19.99
CA GLU A 90 13.11 -5.20 21.12
C GLU A 90 12.95 -4.43 22.45
N HIS A 91 12.53 -3.16 22.39
CA HIS A 91 12.29 -2.32 23.56
C HIS A 91 10.81 -2.30 23.99
N GLY A 92 9.97 -3.14 23.39
CA GLY A 92 8.55 -3.18 23.70
C GLY A 92 7.74 -2.03 23.11
N VAL A 93 8.28 -1.32 22.13
CA VAL A 93 7.64 -0.16 21.49
C VAL A 93 7.11 -0.55 20.11
N VAL A 94 5.82 -0.32 19.88
CA VAL A 94 5.22 -0.48 18.53
C VAL A 94 5.57 0.74 17.69
N GLN A 95 6.25 0.49 16.58
CA GLN A 95 6.63 1.49 15.58
C GLN A 95 6.00 1.11 14.25
N LEU A 96 5.27 2.04 13.67
CA LEU A 96 4.44 1.79 12.49
C LEU A 96 4.93 2.59 11.29
N ASP A 97 4.86 1.95 10.13
CA ASP A 97 5.17 2.54 8.83
C ASP A 97 3.94 2.48 7.93
N ALA A 98 3.72 3.52 7.14
CA ALA A 98 2.70 3.55 6.11
C ALA A 98 3.07 4.47 4.97
N SER A 99 2.51 4.18 3.80
CA SER A 99 2.59 5.06 2.64
C SER A 99 1.29 5.03 1.85
N ILE A 100 0.97 6.16 1.22
CA ILE A 100 -0.16 6.30 0.32
C ILE A 100 0.27 7.09 -0.92
N MET A 101 -0.28 6.73 -2.07
CA MET A 101 0.01 7.41 -3.33
C MET A 101 -1.29 7.71 -4.08
N TYR A 102 -1.33 8.89 -4.69
CA TYR A 102 -2.43 9.31 -5.54
C TYR A 102 -1.97 9.42 -7.00
N GLY A 103 -2.26 8.39 -7.79
CA GLY A 103 -1.80 8.28 -9.17
C GLY A 103 -2.17 9.46 -10.09
N PRO A 104 -3.39 10.04 -10.02
CA PRO A 104 -3.77 11.14 -10.91
C PRO A 104 -2.88 12.38 -10.81
N THR A 105 -2.30 12.67 -9.64
CA THR A 105 -1.40 13.83 -9.43
C THR A 105 0.04 13.42 -9.18
N HIS A 106 0.31 12.12 -9.09
CA HIS A 106 1.62 11.53 -8.71
C HIS A 106 2.10 11.97 -7.32
N ASN A 107 1.18 12.44 -6.46
CA ASN A 107 1.50 12.78 -5.09
C ASN A 107 1.59 11.53 -4.24
N CYS A 108 2.47 11.56 -3.24
CA CYS A 108 2.57 10.52 -2.24
C CYS A 108 2.89 11.11 -0.86
N GLY A 109 2.56 10.36 0.17
CA GLY A 109 2.93 10.68 1.55
C GLY A 109 3.25 9.40 2.30
N SER A 110 4.15 9.50 3.26
CA SER A 110 4.56 8.35 4.06
C SER A 110 5.04 8.77 5.44
N VAL A 111 4.92 7.82 6.36
CA VAL A 111 5.45 7.92 7.72
C VAL A 111 6.22 6.66 8.05
N ALA A 112 7.24 6.78 8.90
CA ALA A 112 7.96 5.64 9.44
C ALA A 112 8.29 5.86 10.92
N ALA A 113 8.49 4.75 11.63
CA ALA A 113 8.74 4.73 13.07
C ALA A 113 7.73 5.60 13.85
N LEU A 114 6.46 5.56 13.43
CA LEU A 114 5.37 6.30 14.07
C LEU A 114 4.91 5.58 15.34
N GLU A 115 4.98 6.25 16.47
CA GLU A 115 4.63 5.70 17.77
C GLU A 115 3.34 6.29 18.33
N GLY A 116 2.54 5.46 19.02
CA GLY A 116 1.36 5.90 19.77
C GLY A 116 0.19 6.39 18.91
N ILE A 117 0.21 6.10 17.61
CA ILE A 117 -0.87 6.39 16.65
C ILE A 117 -1.32 5.08 16.02
N LYS A 118 -2.62 4.81 16.01
CA LYS A 118 -3.20 3.53 15.56
C LYS A 118 -3.33 3.43 14.04
N THR A 119 -3.47 4.57 13.35
CA THR A 119 -3.84 4.67 11.93
C THR A 119 -2.74 5.35 11.13
N PRO A 120 -1.58 4.71 10.91
CA PRO A 120 -0.47 5.30 10.19
C PRO A 120 -0.80 5.68 8.73
N CYS A 121 -1.74 4.97 8.07
CA CYS A 121 -2.19 5.31 6.72
C CYS A 121 -2.87 6.69 6.68
N SER A 122 -3.70 7.01 7.67
CA SER A 122 -4.32 8.33 7.78
C SER A 122 -3.28 9.44 7.95
N VAL A 123 -2.23 9.20 8.75
CA VAL A 123 -1.14 10.17 8.90
C VAL A 123 -0.34 10.32 7.60
N ALA A 124 -0.04 9.23 6.91
CA ALA A 124 0.63 9.27 5.61
C ALA A 124 -0.19 10.09 4.58
N ARG A 125 -1.52 9.95 4.59
CA ARG A 125 -2.41 10.77 3.77
C ARG A 125 -2.32 12.25 4.11
N LEU A 126 -2.33 12.59 5.40
CA LEU A 126 -2.17 13.98 5.84
C LEU A 126 -0.83 14.57 5.41
N VAL A 127 0.26 13.80 5.45
CA VAL A 127 1.57 14.23 4.92
C VAL A 127 1.44 14.61 3.46
N MET A 128 0.82 13.75 2.63
CA MET A 128 0.61 14.01 1.21
C MET A 128 -0.27 15.24 0.93
N GLU A 129 -1.34 15.44 1.73
CA GLU A 129 -2.36 16.45 1.45
C GLU A 129 -2.06 17.82 2.10
N ARG A 130 -1.20 17.86 3.14
CA ARG A 130 -1.02 19.04 3.99
C ARG A 130 0.42 19.57 4.03
N THR A 131 1.36 18.90 3.38
CA THR A 131 2.77 19.30 3.40
C THR A 131 3.41 19.15 2.03
N ASP A 132 4.58 19.77 1.86
CA ASP A 132 5.46 19.54 0.70
C ASP A 132 6.41 18.36 0.92
N HIS A 133 6.31 17.69 2.07
CA HIS A 133 7.12 16.51 2.38
C HIS A 133 6.47 15.25 1.81
N ILE A 134 7.32 14.34 1.37
CA ILE A 134 6.90 12.99 0.94
C ILE A 134 6.98 12.01 2.10
N HIS A 135 7.89 12.27 3.07
CA HIS A 135 8.20 11.33 4.13
C HIS A 135 8.56 12.04 5.43
N ILE A 136 7.90 11.68 6.52
CA ILE A 136 8.18 12.17 7.88
C ILE A 136 8.36 10.97 8.80
N VAL A 137 9.32 11.04 9.76
CA VAL A 137 9.69 9.89 10.58
C VAL A 137 9.69 10.17 12.07
N GLY A 138 9.51 9.12 12.88
CA GLY A 138 9.71 9.09 14.33
C GLY A 138 8.96 10.18 15.07
N LYS A 139 9.64 10.89 15.95
CA LYS A 139 9.04 11.95 16.77
C LYS A 139 8.45 13.09 15.96
N GLY A 140 9.03 13.39 14.79
CA GLY A 140 8.47 14.36 13.84
C GLY A 140 7.11 13.94 13.33
N ALA A 141 6.98 12.68 12.91
CA ALA A 141 5.71 12.10 12.44
C ALA A 141 4.65 12.07 13.57
N GLN A 142 5.05 11.68 14.78
CA GLN A 142 4.16 11.66 15.93
C GLN A 142 3.63 13.08 16.28
N ASN A 143 4.51 14.07 16.30
CA ASN A 143 4.10 15.45 16.57
C ASN A 143 3.18 15.99 15.48
N PHE A 144 3.49 15.71 14.21
CA PHE A 144 2.66 16.08 13.08
C PHE A 144 1.26 15.46 13.19
N ALA A 145 1.17 14.16 13.48
CA ALA A 145 -0.10 13.48 13.66
C ALA A 145 -0.95 14.12 14.76
N LYS A 146 -0.35 14.41 15.93
CA LYS A 146 -1.04 15.04 17.07
C LYS A 146 -1.55 16.46 16.80
N LEU A 147 -0.88 17.19 15.90
CA LEU A 147 -1.32 18.53 15.50
C LEU A 147 -2.51 18.50 14.54
N HIS A 148 -2.75 17.38 13.89
CA HIS A 148 -3.84 17.23 12.91
C HIS A 148 -5.02 16.40 13.40
N GLY A 149 -5.03 15.96 14.67
CA GLY A 149 -6.09 15.18 15.32
C GLY A 149 -5.81 13.71 15.38
#